data_ea4ca1f511ddcc1af2a0cc33646b9e29
#
_entry.id   ea4ca1f511ddcc1af2a0cc33646b9e29
#
_cell.length_a   1.000
_cell.length_b   1.000
_cell.length_c   1.000
_cell.angle_alpha   90.00
_cell.angle_beta   90.00
_cell.angle_gamma   90.00
#
_symmetry.space_group_name_H-M   'P 1'
#
loop_
_entity.id
_entity.type
_entity.pdbx_description
1 polymer ?
#
loop_
_entity_poly.entity_id
_entity_poly.type
_entity_poly.pdbx_seq_one_letter_code
_entity_poly.pdbx_strand_id
1 'polypeptide(L)'
;EGQPAYVLLRGPAPGIGHYELITYRLKDEPGMLWPANGARCFELNFPEVHALYGASCGLPPALHGLRLEGSGGGTTREGRSFSYASGRVSEDVDAVEFRLDGQSTSVELVEIPEELIERFAIRRPFKFFIAMLDNARRGGTLTVTARAGSGEVVAERHRRLPDLALMESLSLRPRP
;
A
#
# COMPACT_ATOMS: atom_id res chain seq x y z
N GLU A 1 13.98 -20.08 -9.37
CA GLU A 1 14.07 -18.75 -10.03
C GLU A 1 12.73 -18.06 -9.89
N GLY A 2 12.71 -16.85 -9.25
CA GLY A 2 11.52 -16.04 -9.09
C GLY A 2 10.94 -15.60 -10.44
N GLN A 3 9.63 -15.40 -10.52
CA GLN A 3 9.06 -14.73 -11.68
C GLN A 3 9.57 -13.27 -11.72
N PRO A 4 9.81 -12.70 -12.91
CA PRO A 4 10.29 -11.34 -13.01
C PRO A 4 9.26 -10.37 -12.39
N ALA A 5 9.74 -9.51 -11.52
CA ALA A 5 8.98 -8.38 -11.02
C ALA A 5 9.14 -7.19 -11.98
N TYR A 6 8.07 -6.44 -12.16
CA TYR A 6 8.04 -5.27 -13.05
C TYR A 6 7.61 -4.06 -12.26
N VAL A 7 8.33 -2.96 -12.43
CA VAL A 7 7.91 -1.66 -11.89
C VAL A 7 6.80 -1.12 -12.79
N LEU A 8 5.61 -0.92 -12.22
CA LEU A 8 4.47 -0.33 -12.92
C LEU A 8 4.54 1.19 -12.91
N LEU A 9 4.81 1.74 -11.73
CA LEU A 9 4.76 3.18 -11.48
C LEU A 9 5.90 3.57 -10.55
N ARG A 10 6.39 4.79 -10.71
CA ARG A 10 7.29 5.47 -9.79
C ARG A 10 6.74 6.85 -9.48
N GLY A 11 6.86 7.27 -8.25
CA GLY A 11 6.43 8.60 -7.84
C GLY A 11 7.25 9.12 -6.66
N PRO A 12 7.14 10.41 -6.39
CA PRO A 12 7.84 11.01 -5.27
C PRO A 12 7.27 10.49 -3.95
N ALA A 13 8.15 10.25 -2.99
CA ALA A 13 7.80 9.95 -1.60
C ALA A 13 8.42 11.05 -0.72
N PRO A 14 7.67 12.12 -0.41
CA PRO A 14 8.19 13.28 0.30
C PRO A 14 8.90 12.90 1.60
N GLY A 15 10.11 13.39 1.78
CA GLY A 15 10.93 13.08 2.95
C GLY A 15 11.61 11.70 2.95
N ILE A 16 11.33 10.84 1.94
CA ILE A 16 11.88 9.48 1.86
C ILE A 16 12.69 9.28 0.58
N GLY A 17 12.27 9.91 -0.51
CA GLY A 17 12.86 9.73 -1.84
C GLY A 17 11.77 9.45 -2.87
N HIS A 18 11.67 8.20 -3.31
CA HIS A 18 10.60 7.78 -4.21
C HIS A 18 9.99 6.44 -3.78
N TYR A 19 8.81 6.15 -4.31
CA TYR A 19 8.21 4.84 -4.23
C TYR A 19 8.23 4.15 -5.59
N GLU A 20 8.21 2.83 -5.56
CA GLU A 20 7.98 1.97 -6.71
C GLU A 20 6.78 1.07 -6.44
N LEU A 21 5.79 1.09 -7.35
CA LEU A 21 4.73 0.09 -7.37
C LEU A 21 5.17 -1.04 -8.28
N ILE A 22 5.35 -2.21 -7.70
CA ILE A 22 5.87 -3.40 -8.39
C ILE A 22 4.73 -4.39 -8.60
N THR A 23 4.72 -5.07 -9.73
CA THR A 23 3.84 -6.21 -9.98
C THR A 23 4.61 -7.46 -10.36
N TYR A 24 4.11 -8.60 -9.90
CA TYR A 24 4.62 -9.93 -10.25
C TYR A 24 3.49 -10.96 -10.17
N ARG A 25 3.74 -12.16 -10.67
CA ARG A 25 2.85 -13.31 -10.45
C ARG A 25 3.46 -14.24 -9.41
N LEU A 26 2.62 -14.78 -8.56
CA LEU A 26 3.04 -15.87 -7.68
C LEU A 26 3.29 -17.13 -8.50
N LYS A 27 4.36 -17.85 -8.16
CA LYS A 27 4.57 -19.21 -8.65
C LYS A 27 3.59 -20.17 -7.98
N ASP A 28 3.31 -21.25 -8.69
CA ASP A 28 2.61 -22.39 -8.15
C ASP A 28 3.52 -23.12 -7.17
N GLU A 29 3.34 -22.87 -5.89
CA GLU A 29 4.03 -23.64 -4.85
C GLU A 29 3.07 -24.70 -4.28
N PRO A 30 3.44 -25.99 -4.32
CA PRO A 30 2.64 -27.04 -3.72
C PRO A 30 2.42 -26.78 -2.22
N GLY A 31 1.16 -26.76 -1.80
CA GLY A 31 0.80 -26.53 -0.39
C GLY A 31 0.45 -25.09 -0.02
N MET A 32 0.54 -24.15 -0.92
CA MET A 32 0.07 -22.80 -0.68
C MET A 32 -1.47 -22.77 -0.69
N LEU A 33 -2.07 -22.56 0.48
CA LEU A 33 -3.53 -22.53 0.63
C LEU A 33 -4.17 -21.25 0.07
N TRP A 34 -3.36 -20.24 -0.21
CA TRP A 34 -3.84 -18.90 -0.63
C TRP A 34 -2.66 -18.00 -1.06
N PRO A 35 -2.81 -17.17 -2.09
CA PRO A 35 -3.86 -17.11 -3.09
C PRO A 35 -3.62 -18.08 -4.24
N ALA A 36 -4.70 -18.35 -5.01
CA ALA A 36 -4.66 -19.25 -6.14
C ALA A 36 -3.50 -18.98 -7.11
N ASN A 37 -2.96 -20.05 -7.64
CA ASN A 37 -1.87 -20.13 -8.62
C ASN A 37 -1.98 -19.07 -9.71
N GLY A 38 -0.88 -18.40 -10.00
CA GLY A 38 -0.82 -17.36 -11.02
C GLY A 38 -1.47 -16.02 -10.63
N ALA A 39 -1.85 -15.84 -9.35
CA ALA A 39 -2.38 -14.57 -8.89
C ALA A 39 -1.35 -13.46 -9.08
N ARG A 40 -1.84 -12.33 -9.60
CA ARG A 40 -1.02 -11.13 -9.72
C ARG A 40 -0.94 -10.42 -8.37
N CYS A 41 0.28 -10.07 -7.99
CA CYS A 41 0.58 -9.32 -6.79
C CYS A 41 0.97 -7.89 -7.13
N PHE A 42 0.69 -7.01 -6.18
CA PHE A 42 1.15 -5.62 -6.19
C PHE A 42 1.86 -5.36 -4.86
N GLU A 43 3.01 -4.74 -4.95
CA GLU A 43 3.86 -4.44 -3.81
C GLU A 43 4.35 -3.01 -3.92
N LEU A 44 4.29 -2.28 -2.82
CA LEU A 44 4.87 -0.95 -2.71
C LEU A 44 6.27 -1.09 -2.12
N ASN A 45 7.25 -0.56 -2.82
CA ASN A 45 8.65 -0.55 -2.43
C ASN A 45 9.15 0.89 -2.26
N PHE A 46 10.00 1.12 -1.26
CA PHE A 46 10.72 2.37 -1.02
C PHE A 46 12.22 2.07 -1.03
N PRO A 47 12.88 2.18 -2.17
CA PRO A 47 14.28 1.71 -2.33
C PRO A 47 15.29 2.38 -1.39
N GLU A 48 15.01 3.60 -0.93
CA GLU A 48 15.91 4.37 -0.07
C GLU A 48 15.78 4.06 1.43
N VAL A 49 14.78 3.28 1.81
CA VAL A 49 14.55 2.96 3.23
C VAL A 49 14.34 1.48 3.44
N HIS A 50 14.80 0.99 4.58
CA HIS A 50 14.44 -0.34 5.03
C HIS A 50 13.09 -0.28 5.73
N ALA A 51 12.00 -0.42 4.97
CA ALA A 51 10.66 -0.53 5.51
C ALA A 51 10.14 -1.96 5.35
N LEU A 52 9.25 -2.35 6.24
CA LEU A 52 8.49 -3.59 6.06
C LEU A 52 7.42 -3.34 5.00
N TYR A 53 7.51 -4.05 3.90
CA TYR A 53 6.60 -3.95 2.77
C TYR A 53 5.49 -4.97 2.88
N GLY A 54 4.33 -4.62 2.39
CA GLY A 54 3.22 -5.53 2.22
C GLY A 54 2.93 -5.76 0.75
N ALA A 55 2.94 -7.01 0.32
CA ALA A 55 2.41 -7.39 -0.97
C ALA A 55 0.93 -7.76 -0.85
N SER A 56 0.13 -7.36 -1.81
CA SER A 56 -1.25 -7.81 -1.91
C SER A 56 -1.46 -8.54 -3.22
N CYS A 57 -2.00 -9.75 -3.13
CA CYS A 57 -2.23 -10.61 -4.26
C CYS A 57 -3.74 -10.88 -4.44
N GLY A 58 -4.16 -11.11 -5.67
CA GLY A 58 -5.51 -11.54 -5.98
C GLY A 58 -6.41 -10.49 -6.60
N LEU A 59 -7.73 -10.66 -6.40
CA LEU A 59 -8.75 -9.89 -7.10
C LEU A 59 -8.75 -8.40 -6.70
N PRO A 60 -9.04 -7.50 -7.66
CA PRO A 60 -9.28 -6.09 -7.37
C PRO A 60 -10.45 -5.90 -6.39
N PRO A 61 -10.61 -4.72 -5.80
CA PRO A 61 -11.77 -4.42 -4.97
C PRO A 61 -13.08 -4.67 -5.74
N ALA A 62 -14.15 -4.93 -5.00
CA ALA A 62 -15.49 -4.96 -5.57
C ALA A 62 -15.80 -3.62 -6.27
N LEU A 63 -16.80 -3.61 -7.15
CA LEU A 63 -17.14 -2.48 -8.04
C LEU A 63 -17.33 -1.12 -7.32
N HIS A 64 -17.61 -1.11 -6.03
CA HIS A 64 -17.69 0.09 -5.20
C HIS A 64 -16.85 -0.18 -3.97
N GLY A 65 -15.64 0.33 -3.94
CA GLY A 65 -14.85 -0.03 -2.79
C GLY A 65 -13.43 0.47 -2.69
N LEU A 66 -12.95 0.21 -1.52
CA LEU A 66 -11.59 0.47 -1.08
C LEU A 66 -10.99 -0.81 -0.55
N ARG A 67 -9.84 -1.18 -1.04
CA ARG A 67 -8.99 -2.23 -0.48
C ARG A 67 -7.69 -1.62 0.03
N LEU A 68 -7.50 -1.69 1.33
CA LEU A 68 -6.22 -1.39 1.95
C LEU A 68 -5.30 -2.61 1.78
N GLU A 69 -4.17 -2.42 1.11
CA GLU A 69 -3.25 -3.52 0.77
C GLU A 69 -2.00 -3.49 1.63
N GLY A 70 -1.42 -2.32 1.82
CA GLY A 70 -0.26 -2.11 2.66
C GLY A 70 -0.51 -0.99 3.66
N SER A 71 0.03 -1.13 4.84
CA SER A 71 0.15 -0.05 5.80
C SER A 71 1.29 -0.35 6.76
N GLY A 72 2.00 0.67 7.13
CA GLY A 72 3.14 0.52 8.01
C GLY A 72 3.80 1.85 8.26
N GLY A 73 5.02 1.78 8.72
CA GLY A 73 5.87 2.94 8.90
C GLY A 73 7.31 2.52 8.94
N GLY A 74 8.18 3.47 8.95
CA GLY A 74 9.61 3.26 8.98
C GLY A 74 10.34 4.50 9.46
N THR A 75 11.65 4.41 9.39
CA THR A 75 12.53 5.52 9.71
C THR A 75 13.48 5.74 8.53
N THR A 76 13.58 6.95 8.07
CA THR A 76 14.53 7.32 7.02
C THR A 76 15.96 7.19 7.52
N ARG A 77 16.94 7.22 6.61
CA ARG A 77 18.37 7.27 6.98
C ARG A 77 18.73 8.45 7.85
N GLU A 78 17.97 9.53 7.76
CA GLU A 78 18.14 10.77 8.54
C GLU A 78 17.42 10.72 9.90
N GLY A 79 16.83 9.57 10.26
CA GLY A 79 16.14 9.38 11.54
C GLY A 79 14.70 9.92 11.59
N ARG A 80 14.13 10.38 10.48
CA ARG A 80 12.73 10.83 10.43
C ARG A 80 11.79 9.63 10.35
N SER A 81 10.77 9.62 11.21
CA SER A 81 9.74 8.58 11.18
C SER A 81 8.63 8.97 10.20
N PHE A 82 8.08 7.98 9.52
CA PHE A 82 6.93 8.14 8.64
C PHE A 82 5.95 6.99 8.80
N SER A 83 4.70 7.22 8.43
CA SER A 83 3.69 6.17 8.25
C SER A 83 3.14 6.22 6.84
N TYR A 84 2.76 5.07 6.32
CA TYR A 84 2.16 4.97 4.99
C TYR A 84 0.95 4.04 4.99
N ALA A 85 0.09 4.25 4.01
CA ALA A 85 -0.92 3.31 3.59
C ALA A 85 -0.98 3.27 2.07
N SER A 86 -1.24 2.11 1.52
CA SER A 86 -1.42 1.93 0.09
C SER A 86 -2.56 0.96 -0.19
N GLY A 87 -3.14 1.10 -1.35
CA GLY A 87 -4.22 0.21 -1.73
C GLY A 87 -4.81 0.54 -3.08
N ARG A 88 -5.94 -0.08 -3.35
CA ARG A 88 -6.70 0.10 -4.58
C ARG A 88 -8.10 0.59 -4.28
N VAL A 89 -8.60 1.43 -5.16
CA VAL A 89 -9.99 1.89 -5.15
C VAL A 89 -10.63 1.62 -6.50
N SER A 90 -11.95 1.47 -6.51
CA SER A 90 -12.73 1.36 -7.74
C SER A 90 -12.72 2.67 -8.53
N GLU A 91 -13.07 2.61 -9.81
CA GLU A 91 -13.01 3.76 -10.73
C GLU A 91 -13.89 4.94 -10.30
N ASP A 92 -15.01 4.68 -9.64
CA ASP A 92 -15.96 5.66 -9.15
C ASP A 92 -15.47 6.46 -7.93
N VAL A 93 -14.28 6.15 -7.42
CA VAL A 93 -13.63 6.91 -6.36
C VAL A 93 -12.79 8.03 -6.96
N ASP A 94 -13.05 9.26 -6.51
CA ASP A 94 -12.35 10.47 -6.97
C ASP A 94 -11.42 11.06 -5.93
N ALA A 95 -11.57 10.69 -4.67
CA ALA A 95 -10.69 11.13 -3.59
C ALA A 95 -10.49 10.07 -2.52
N VAL A 96 -9.30 10.05 -1.94
CA VAL A 96 -8.97 9.26 -0.76
C VAL A 96 -8.43 10.18 0.32
N GLU A 97 -8.96 10.08 1.52
CA GLU A 97 -8.46 10.72 2.71
C GLU A 97 -7.77 9.67 3.58
N PHE A 98 -6.58 9.99 4.01
CA PHE A 98 -5.80 9.18 4.96
C PHE A 98 -5.72 9.94 6.28
N ARG A 99 -6.13 9.31 7.37
CA ARG A 99 -6.10 9.89 8.72
C ARG A 99 -5.40 8.94 9.68
N LEU A 100 -4.48 9.48 10.45
CA LEU A 100 -3.79 8.78 11.53
C LEU A 100 -3.68 9.72 12.73
N ASP A 101 -4.21 9.29 13.89
CA ASP A 101 -4.16 10.03 15.16
C ASP A 101 -4.52 11.51 15.05
N GLY A 102 -5.59 11.82 14.33
CA GLY A 102 -6.09 13.17 14.14
C GLY A 102 -5.39 14.00 13.07
N GLN A 103 -4.29 13.52 12.51
CA GLN A 103 -3.70 14.11 11.31
C GLN A 103 -4.36 13.52 10.07
N SER A 104 -4.70 14.36 9.11
CA SER A 104 -5.27 13.90 7.84
C SER A 104 -4.52 14.51 6.67
N THR A 105 -4.49 13.77 5.58
CA THR A 105 -3.97 14.23 4.30
C THR A 105 -4.84 13.69 3.17
N SER A 106 -5.03 14.48 2.15
CA SER A 106 -5.58 14.02 0.88
C SER A 106 -4.50 13.27 0.12
N VAL A 107 -4.92 12.27 -0.60
CA VAL A 107 -4.04 11.35 -1.29
C VAL A 107 -4.27 11.43 -2.78
N GLU A 108 -3.20 11.49 -3.53
CA GLU A 108 -3.27 11.41 -4.98
C GLU A 108 -3.65 10.00 -5.42
N LEU A 109 -4.61 9.91 -6.32
CA LEU A 109 -4.97 8.68 -6.98
C LEU A 109 -4.12 8.51 -8.23
N VAL A 110 -3.52 7.33 -8.36
CA VAL A 110 -2.64 7.02 -9.47
C VAL A 110 -3.32 5.99 -10.37
N GLU A 111 -3.54 6.37 -11.61
CA GLU A 111 -4.08 5.47 -12.63
C GLU A 111 -2.97 4.63 -13.25
N ILE A 112 -3.28 3.38 -13.56
CA ILE A 112 -2.36 2.53 -14.30
C ILE A 112 -2.51 2.88 -15.78
N PRO A 113 -1.41 3.18 -16.49
CA PRO A 113 -1.45 3.39 -17.94
C PRO A 113 -2.10 2.21 -18.66
N GLU A 114 -2.95 2.50 -19.65
CA GLU A 114 -3.72 1.48 -20.38
C GLU A 114 -2.84 0.42 -21.02
N GLU A 115 -1.70 0.82 -21.57
CA GLU A 115 -0.70 -0.09 -22.12
C GLU A 115 -0.18 -1.12 -21.12
N LEU A 116 -0.10 -0.76 -19.82
CA LEU A 116 0.30 -1.68 -18.76
C LEU A 116 -0.87 -2.58 -18.34
N ILE A 117 -2.10 -2.07 -18.38
CA ILE A 117 -3.31 -2.86 -18.15
C ILE A 117 -3.38 -3.99 -19.18
N GLU A 118 -3.21 -3.67 -20.46
CA GLU A 118 -3.20 -4.65 -21.54
C GLU A 118 -2.02 -5.62 -21.44
N ARG A 119 -0.80 -5.09 -21.35
CA ARG A 119 0.44 -5.88 -21.28
C ARG A 119 0.43 -6.90 -20.16
N PHE A 120 -0.10 -6.54 -19.01
CA PHE A 120 -0.12 -7.40 -17.82
C PHE A 120 -1.44 -8.12 -17.62
N ALA A 121 -2.40 -7.99 -18.55
CA ALA A 121 -3.74 -8.53 -18.45
C ALA A 121 -4.39 -8.24 -17.08
N ILE A 122 -4.31 -6.98 -16.65
CA ILE A 122 -4.91 -6.52 -15.40
C ILE A 122 -6.42 -6.48 -15.63
N ARG A 123 -7.12 -7.36 -14.94
CA ARG A 123 -8.58 -7.46 -15.08
C ARG A 123 -9.24 -6.40 -14.20
N ARG A 124 -10.06 -5.57 -14.78
CA ARG A 124 -10.83 -4.45 -14.22
C ARG A 124 -9.94 -3.23 -13.92
N PRO A 125 -10.34 -2.07 -14.40
CA PRO A 125 -9.71 -0.82 -14.07
C PRO A 125 -9.89 -0.53 -12.57
N PHE A 126 -8.87 0.00 -11.96
CA PHE A 126 -8.83 0.49 -10.59
C PHE A 126 -7.73 1.54 -10.49
N LYS A 127 -7.86 2.42 -9.51
CA LYS A 127 -6.82 3.41 -9.20
C LYS A 127 -6.03 2.93 -7.98
N PHE A 128 -4.74 3.21 -7.96
CA PHE A 128 -3.93 3.06 -6.74
C PHE A 128 -3.98 4.34 -5.93
N PHE A 129 -3.83 4.20 -4.63
CA PHE A 129 -3.51 5.29 -3.74
C PHE A 129 -2.29 4.96 -2.91
N ILE A 130 -1.48 5.99 -2.63
CA ILE A 130 -0.33 5.91 -1.75
C ILE A 130 -0.39 7.15 -0.86
N ALA A 131 -0.62 6.91 0.42
CA ALA A 131 -0.70 7.93 1.43
C ALA A 131 0.53 7.87 2.33
N MET A 132 1.07 9.03 2.66
CA MET A 132 2.20 9.14 3.56
C MET A 132 1.99 10.28 4.53
N LEU A 133 2.32 10.02 5.79
CA LEU A 133 2.38 11.04 6.84
C LEU A 133 3.80 11.12 7.38
N ASP A 134 4.38 12.30 7.27
CA ASP A 134 5.67 12.63 7.87
C ASP A 134 5.51 12.81 9.37
N ASN A 135 6.52 12.42 10.15
CA ASN A 135 6.52 12.53 11.62
C ASN A 135 5.33 11.86 12.33
N ALA A 136 4.68 10.89 11.72
CA ALA A 136 3.60 10.15 12.35
C ALA A 136 4.09 9.49 13.63
N ARG A 137 3.34 9.66 14.72
CA ARG A 137 3.60 8.98 15.98
C ARG A 137 3.57 7.48 15.76
N ARG A 138 4.42 6.79 16.49
CA ARG A 138 4.56 5.36 16.42
C ARG A 138 3.30 4.67 16.96
N GLY A 139 2.57 4.03 16.08
CA GLY A 139 1.31 3.37 16.39
C GLY A 139 0.09 4.29 16.31
N GLY A 140 -1.11 3.71 16.33
CA GLY A 140 -2.35 4.45 16.26
C GLY A 140 -3.43 3.78 15.43
N THR A 141 -4.58 4.44 15.31
CA THR A 141 -5.66 3.98 14.45
C THR A 141 -5.62 4.73 13.13
N LEU A 142 -5.31 3.99 12.10
CA LEU A 142 -5.39 4.44 10.71
C LEU A 142 -6.84 4.36 10.24
N THR A 143 -7.32 5.43 9.61
CA THR A 143 -8.57 5.46 8.86
C THR A 143 -8.29 5.88 7.42
N VAL A 144 -8.81 5.12 6.48
CA VAL A 144 -8.76 5.44 5.05
C VAL A 144 -10.18 5.54 4.54
N THR A 145 -10.55 6.70 4.00
CA THR A 145 -11.89 7.01 3.52
C THR A 145 -11.85 7.30 2.03
N ALA A 146 -12.59 6.54 1.25
CA ALA A 146 -12.76 6.75 -0.20
C ALA A 146 -14.06 7.50 -0.48
N ARG A 147 -14.01 8.49 -1.35
CA ARG A 147 -15.15 9.35 -1.72
C ARG A 147 -15.35 9.38 -3.22
N ALA A 148 -16.61 9.40 -3.63
CA ALA A 148 -17.00 9.72 -5.00
C ALA A 148 -16.86 11.24 -5.27
N GLY A 149 -16.95 11.64 -6.54
CA GLY A 149 -16.91 13.05 -6.94
C GLY A 149 -18.02 13.93 -6.34
N SER A 150 -19.13 13.32 -5.93
CA SER A 150 -20.18 13.98 -5.15
C SER A 150 -19.77 14.35 -3.72
N GLY A 151 -18.66 13.81 -3.22
CA GLY A 151 -18.23 13.88 -1.83
C GLY A 151 -18.79 12.76 -0.94
N GLU A 152 -19.67 11.93 -1.48
CA GLU A 152 -20.23 10.78 -0.76
C GLU A 152 -19.14 9.78 -0.37
N VAL A 153 -19.22 9.22 0.85
CA VAL A 153 -18.31 8.16 1.29
C VAL A 153 -18.71 6.85 0.63
N VAL A 154 -17.87 6.36 -0.26
CA VAL A 154 -18.04 5.07 -0.94
C VAL A 154 -17.61 3.92 -0.03
N ALA A 155 -16.50 4.09 0.67
CA ALA A 155 -15.97 3.08 1.58
C ALA A 155 -15.04 3.69 2.62
N GLU A 156 -14.98 3.04 3.77
CA GLU A 156 -14.04 3.38 4.84
C GLU A 156 -13.40 2.12 5.41
N ARG A 157 -12.13 2.22 5.76
CA ARG A 157 -11.37 1.14 6.40
C ARG A 157 -10.57 1.66 7.58
N HIS A 158 -10.55 0.88 8.64
CA HIS A 158 -9.76 1.15 9.84
C HIS A 158 -8.71 0.07 10.02
N ARG A 159 -7.54 0.46 10.46
CA ARG A 159 -6.46 -0.46 10.80
C ARG A 159 -5.65 0.08 11.97
N ARG A 160 -5.40 -0.77 12.94
CA ARG A 160 -4.47 -0.43 14.01
C ARG A 160 -3.04 -0.65 13.54
N LEU A 161 -2.23 0.40 13.58
CA LEU A 161 -0.80 0.31 13.32
C LEU A 161 -0.08 -0.08 14.62
N PRO A 162 0.86 -1.02 14.57
CA PRO A 162 1.66 -1.35 15.72
C PRO A 162 2.57 -0.18 16.10
N ASP A 163 2.89 -0.08 17.40
CA ASP A 163 3.94 0.81 17.86
C ASP A 163 5.31 0.24 17.44
N LEU A 164 5.94 0.88 16.47
CA LEU A 164 7.23 0.44 15.94
C LEU A 164 8.35 0.50 17.00
N ALA A 165 8.27 1.42 17.96
CA ALA A 165 9.24 1.47 19.06
C ALA A 165 9.16 0.23 19.95
N LEU A 166 7.95 -0.25 20.19
CA LEU A 166 7.75 -1.49 20.93
C LEU A 166 8.27 -2.70 20.15
N MET A 167 8.03 -2.72 18.83
CA MET A 167 8.53 -3.79 17.95
C MET A 167 10.05 -3.81 17.87
N GLU A 168 10.70 -2.67 17.73
CA GLU A 168 12.17 -2.56 17.74
C GLU A 168 12.75 -3.01 19.07
N SER A 169 12.15 -2.61 20.20
CA SER A 169 12.61 -3.04 21.53
C SER A 169 12.47 -4.55 21.77
N LEU A 170 11.50 -5.19 21.14
CA LEU A 170 11.30 -6.63 21.21
C LEU A 170 12.26 -7.40 20.29
N SER A 171 12.63 -6.82 19.15
CA SER A 171 13.57 -7.45 18.21
C SER A 171 15.03 -7.40 18.67
N LEU A 172 15.37 -6.46 19.55
CA LEU A 172 16.70 -6.31 20.12
C LEU A 172 16.95 -7.20 21.35
N ARG A 173 15.95 -7.96 21.82
CA ARG A 173 16.17 -8.95 22.88
C ARG A 173 16.94 -10.14 22.31
N PRO A 174 18.11 -10.50 22.86
CA PRO A 174 18.78 -11.73 22.43
C PRO A 174 17.83 -12.89 22.66
N ARG A 175 17.67 -13.72 21.64
CA ARG A 175 16.95 -15.01 21.80
C ARG A 175 17.74 -15.86 22.78
N PRO A 176 17.06 -16.47 23.76
CA PRO A 176 17.72 -17.38 24.73
C PRO A 176 18.36 -18.60 24.05
#